data_ececda4b2b65ab4389ab99689b9a54b1
#
_entry.id   ececda4b2b65ab4389ab99689b9a54b1
#
_cell.length_a   1.000
_cell.length_b   1.000
_cell.length_c   1.000
_cell.angle_alpha   90.00
_cell.angle_beta   90.00
_cell.angle_gamma   90.00
#
_symmetry.space_group_name_H-M   'P 1'
#
loop_
_entity.id
_entity.type
_entity.pdbx_description
1 polymer ?
#
loop_
_entity_poly.entity_id
_entity_poly.type
_entity_poly.pdbx_seq_one_letter_code
_entity_poly.pdbx_strand_id
1 'polypeptide(L)'
;MTTDSSLRQNANSHPSVIQWLLDTDPSIRWQVMRDVIDAPAEEVASERARVATEGWGARLLALQGADGRWGGAAWNRGWNSTMHALLLSRDLGLDPAGEPARRAVELVRDRVTWKGCGPTECDNNHFFEGEVEPCINGQVATAGAYFGQDVRGIIDRLLGEQLSDGGWNCEAERGSTRSSFNTTICVLEALLEHEMSLGSRADITVARLRGQEYLLERRLFRRKSTGELIQYDRKKRPAVVSDMKEGTSETMRHAAFTRFAFPTWWHYDVLRGLDYLRRAGVKPD
;
A
#
# COMPACT_ATOMS: atom_id res chain seq x y z
N MET A 1 29.48 32.58 36.37
CA MET A 1 28.21 32.03 35.87
C MET A 1 27.77 32.89 34.69
N THR A 2 28.25 32.58 33.51
CA THR A 2 27.85 33.19 32.24
C THR A 2 27.23 32.12 31.40
N THR A 3 25.91 32.09 31.41
CA THR A 3 25.07 31.15 30.67
C THR A 3 25.10 31.50 29.19
N ASP A 4 25.47 30.50 28.45
CA ASP A 4 25.53 30.39 27.01
C ASP A 4 24.19 30.84 26.32
N SER A 5 24.20 32.10 25.88
CA SER A 5 23.13 32.74 25.12
C SER A 5 23.29 32.57 23.59
N SER A 6 24.37 31.91 23.14
CA SER A 6 24.75 31.86 21.73
C SER A 6 24.13 30.73 20.91
N LEU A 7 23.48 29.77 21.57
CA LEU A 7 22.84 28.62 20.87
C LEU A 7 21.38 28.87 20.44
N ARG A 8 20.79 30.01 20.78
CA ARG A 8 19.40 30.34 20.44
C ARG A 8 19.21 31.30 19.26
N GLN A 9 20.31 31.78 18.63
CA GLN A 9 20.20 32.80 17.57
C GLN A 9 20.38 32.31 16.13
N ASN A 10 20.60 30.99 15.87
CA ASN A 10 20.73 30.47 14.52
C ASN A 10 19.52 29.64 14.02
N ALA A 11 18.35 29.79 14.62
CA ALA A 11 17.12 29.06 14.22
C ALA A 11 16.24 29.80 13.17
N ASN A 12 16.75 30.86 12.53
CA ASN A 12 15.88 31.73 11.72
C ASN A 12 16.40 32.03 10.32
N SER A 13 16.53 31.03 9.44
CA SER A 13 16.55 31.32 7.99
C SER A 13 16.03 30.23 7.05
N HIS A 14 15.68 29.04 7.57
CA HIS A 14 14.98 28.03 6.77
C HIS A 14 13.65 27.66 7.46
N PRO A 15 12.53 27.56 6.73
CA PRO A 15 11.31 27.04 7.29
C PRO A 15 11.60 25.66 7.89
N SER A 16 11.03 25.36 9.06
CA SER A 16 11.18 24.04 9.66
C SER A 16 10.68 22.99 8.67
N VAL A 17 11.18 21.74 8.75
CA VAL A 17 10.70 20.65 7.89
C VAL A 17 9.17 20.51 7.99
N ILE A 18 8.61 20.74 9.18
CA ILE A 18 7.16 20.74 9.39
C ILE A 18 6.49 21.85 8.58
N GLN A 19 7.02 23.09 8.63
CA GLN A 19 6.46 24.18 7.84
C GLN A 19 6.55 23.90 6.34
N TRP A 20 7.69 23.39 5.88
CA TRP A 20 7.84 22.97 4.49
C TRP A 20 6.80 21.93 4.07
N LEU A 21 6.50 20.93 4.91
CA LEU A 21 5.46 19.94 4.65
C LEU A 21 4.06 20.57 4.64
N LEU A 22 3.78 21.52 5.54
CA LEU A 22 2.51 22.24 5.61
C LEU A 22 2.29 23.21 4.43
N ASP A 23 3.34 23.63 3.75
CA ASP A 23 3.26 24.48 2.56
C ASP A 23 3.04 23.68 1.26
N THR A 24 2.83 22.36 1.34
CA THR A 24 2.69 21.46 0.18
C THR A 24 1.22 21.16 -0.17
N ASP A 25 1.00 20.01 -0.79
CA ASP A 25 -0.29 19.51 -1.25
C ASP A 25 -1.25 19.15 -0.10
N PRO A 26 -2.57 19.31 -0.22
CA PRO A 26 -3.53 18.92 0.81
C PRO A 26 -3.35 17.49 1.30
N SER A 27 -2.95 16.56 0.41
CA SER A 27 -2.69 15.16 0.76
C SER A 27 -1.52 14.95 1.72
N ILE A 28 -0.58 15.88 1.79
CA ILE A 28 0.50 15.87 2.77
C ILE A 28 0.08 16.63 4.03
N ARG A 29 -0.51 17.83 3.86
CA ARG A 29 -0.86 18.71 4.98
C ARG A 29 -1.74 18.03 6.01
N TRP A 30 -2.85 17.40 5.59
CA TRP A 30 -3.76 16.75 6.54
C TRP A 30 -3.10 15.63 7.34
N GLN A 31 -2.14 14.90 6.74
CA GLN A 31 -1.39 13.85 7.42
C GLN A 31 -0.40 14.44 8.44
N VAL A 32 0.30 15.51 8.09
CA VAL A 32 1.18 16.24 9.02
C VAL A 32 0.37 16.83 10.18
N MET A 33 -0.79 17.41 9.89
CA MET A 33 -1.69 17.95 10.91
C MET A 33 -2.15 16.88 11.89
N ARG A 34 -2.49 15.68 11.40
CA ARG A 34 -2.94 14.56 12.23
C ARG A 34 -1.80 13.88 12.99
N ASP A 35 -0.68 13.56 12.30
CA ASP A 35 0.31 12.60 12.80
C ASP A 35 1.54 13.27 13.44
N VAL A 36 1.77 14.57 13.19
CA VAL A 36 2.99 15.26 13.61
C VAL A 36 2.73 16.42 14.57
N ILE A 37 1.68 17.21 14.32
CA ILE A 37 1.39 18.39 15.15
C ILE A 37 0.14 18.25 16.01
N ASP A 38 -0.55 17.11 15.94
CA ASP A 38 -1.75 16.79 16.73
C ASP A 38 -2.81 17.89 16.68
N ALA A 39 -3.09 18.36 15.46
CA ALA A 39 -4.06 19.43 15.21
C ALA A 39 -5.49 18.98 15.56
N PRO A 40 -6.42 19.93 15.87
CA PRO A 40 -7.81 19.60 16.12
C PRO A 40 -8.44 18.75 15.01
N ALA A 41 -9.23 17.74 15.39
CA ALA A 41 -9.82 16.80 14.43
C ALA A 41 -10.64 17.46 13.33
N GLU A 42 -11.32 18.58 13.64
CA GLU A 42 -12.11 19.37 12.69
C GLU A 42 -11.22 20.03 11.61
N GLU A 43 -10.06 20.54 12.02
CA GLU A 43 -9.10 21.15 11.10
C GLU A 43 -8.50 20.09 10.18
N VAL A 44 -8.11 18.92 10.75
CA VAL A 44 -7.61 17.76 9.99
C VAL A 44 -8.67 17.30 8.98
N ALA A 45 -9.93 17.17 9.39
CA ALA A 45 -11.02 16.76 8.51
C ALA A 45 -11.28 17.79 7.39
N SER A 46 -11.25 19.08 7.72
CA SER A 46 -11.39 20.16 6.74
C SER A 46 -10.28 20.16 5.70
N GLU A 47 -9.03 20.00 6.13
CA GLU A 47 -7.89 19.93 5.21
C GLU A 47 -7.93 18.65 4.36
N ARG A 48 -8.31 17.51 4.95
CA ARG A 48 -8.47 16.26 4.22
C ARG A 48 -9.57 16.35 3.14
N ALA A 49 -10.66 17.05 3.39
CA ALA A 49 -11.75 17.24 2.41
C ALA A 49 -11.26 17.94 1.14
N ARG A 50 -10.23 18.77 1.23
CA ARG A 50 -9.63 19.47 0.07
C ARG A 50 -8.91 18.54 -0.89
N VAL A 51 -8.50 17.32 -0.46
CA VAL A 51 -7.86 16.33 -1.33
C VAL A 51 -8.70 15.98 -2.55
N ALA A 52 -10.03 16.00 -2.43
CA ALA A 52 -10.93 15.71 -3.54
C ALA A 52 -11.02 16.83 -4.59
N THR A 53 -10.70 18.08 -4.22
CA THR A 53 -10.93 19.27 -5.04
C THR A 53 -9.65 20.02 -5.40
N GLU A 54 -8.56 19.73 -4.75
CA GLU A 54 -7.28 20.43 -4.93
C GLU A 54 -6.11 19.45 -5.07
N GLY A 55 -5.03 19.92 -5.66
CA GLY A 55 -3.74 19.23 -5.68
C GLY A 55 -3.74 17.91 -6.42
N TRP A 56 -3.02 16.93 -5.86
CA TRP A 56 -2.80 15.62 -6.49
C TRP A 56 -4.06 14.78 -6.54
N GLY A 57 -4.87 14.79 -5.49
CA GLY A 57 -6.10 14.01 -5.42
C GLY A 57 -7.11 14.43 -6.49
N ALA A 58 -7.36 15.73 -6.63
CA ALA A 58 -8.24 16.27 -7.67
C ALA A 58 -7.73 15.93 -9.09
N ARG A 59 -6.40 16.03 -9.31
CA ARG A 59 -5.80 15.67 -10.60
C ARG A 59 -5.96 14.18 -10.90
N LEU A 60 -5.77 13.33 -9.90
CA LEU A 60 -5.94 11.88 -10.05
C LEU A 60 -7.40 11.54 -10.41
N LEU A 61 -8.38 12.14 -9.73
CA LEU A 61 -9.79 11.96 -10.04
C LEU A 61 -10.11 12.41 -11.47
N ALA A 62 -9.56 13.54 -11.92
CA ALA A 62 -9.78 14.07 -13.27
C ALA A 62 -9.21 13.18 -14.39
N LEU A 63 -8.31 12.25 -14.09
CA LEU A 63 -7.75 11.30 -15.05
C LEU A 63 -8.63 10.05 -15.24
N GLN A 64 -9.73 9.89 -14.49
CA GLN A 64 -10.65 8.76 -14.68
C GLN A 64 -11.41 8.91 -16.01
N GLY A 65 -11.36 7.86 -16.82
CA GLY A 65 -12.15 7.80 -18.06
C GLY A 65 -13.64 7.61 -17.79
N ALA A 66 -14.48 7.97 -18.76
CA ALA A 66 -15.93 7.74 -18.70
C ALA A 66 -16.31 6.26 -18.55
N ASP A 67 -15.38 5.35 -18.89
CA ASP A 67 -15.51 3.91 -18.70
C ASP A 67 -15.14 3.44 -17.27
N GLY A 68 -14.85 4.37 -16.38
CA GLY A 68 -14.48 4.12 -15.00
C GLY A 68 -12.99 3.76 -14.80
N ARG A 69 -12.19 3.67 -15.87
CA ARG A 69 -10.80 3.22 -15.81
C ARG A 69 -9.83 4.39 -15.68
N TRP A 70 -8.71 4.11 -15.02
CA TRP A 70 -7.47 4.86 -15.18
C TRP A 70 -6.53 4.03 -16.06
N GLY A 71 -5.79 4.69 -16.95
CA GLY A 71 -4.84 4.02 -17.86
C GLY A 71 -5.45 2.92 -18.73
N GLY A 72 -6.78 2.93 -18.92
CA GLY A 72 -7.50 2.03 -19.81
C GLY A 72 -7.61 0.56 -19.34
N ALA A 73 -7.22 0.23 -18.10
CA ALA A 73 -7.18 -1.14 -17.61
C ALA A 73 -7.54 -1.27 -16.11
N ALA A 74 -8.02 -2.44 -15.70
CA ALA A 74 -8.15 -2.79 -14.29
C ALA A 74 -6.77 -2.83 -13.62
N TRP A 75 -5.83 -3.52 -14.25
CA TRP A 75 -4.42 -3.60 -13.87
C TRP A 75 -3.51 -3.56 -15.09
N ASN A 76 -2.32 -3.00 -14.97
CA ASN A 76 -1.26 -3.05 -15.97
C ASN A 76 0.13 -2.90 -15.33
N ARG A 77 1.17 -3.24 -16.07
CA ARG A 77 2.56 -3.11 -15.62
C ARG A 77 3.09 -1.67 -15.65
N GLY A 78 2.33 -0.73 -16.19
CA GLY A 78 2.68 0.70 -16.27
C GLY A 78 2.38 1.49 -15.00
N TRP A 79 1.78 0.86 -13.98
CA TRP A 79 1.45 1.44 -12.68
C TRP A 79 0.51 2.66 -12.74
N ASN A 80 -0.28 2.76 -13.78
CA ASN A 80 -1.24 3.82 -14.00
C ASN A 80 -2.68 3.29 -14.18
N SER A 81 -2.93 2.05 -13.81
CA SER A 81 -4.24 1.39 -13.93
C SER A 81 -5.19 1.77 -12.80
N THR A 82 -6.44 1.33 -12.94
CA THR A 82 -7.51 1.54 -11.95
C THR A 82 -7.11 1.11 -10.54
N MET A 83 -6.50 -0.08 -10.38
CA MET A 83 -6.04 -0.56 -9.08
C MET A 83 -5.02 0.42 -8.45
N HIS A 84 -4.02 0.83 -9.23
CA HIS A 84 -2.99 1.75 -8.74
C HIS A 84 -3.56 3.13 -8.38
N ALA A 85 -4.51 3.64 -9.17
CA ALA A 85 -5.16 4.91 -8.92
C ALA A 85 -6.02 4.88 -7.65
N LEU A 86 -6.77 3.81 -7.41
CA LEU A 86 -7.56 3.66 -6.18
C LEU A 86 -6.69 3.55 -4.92
N LEU A 87 -5.59 2.76 -4.97
CA LEU A 87 -4.63 2.70 -3.87
C LEU A 87 -3.99 4.06 -3.61
N LEU A 88 -3.55 4.76 -4.65
CA LEU A 88 -2.99 6.09 -4.50
C LEU A 88 -4.02 7.08 -3.95
N SER A 89 -5.28 7.02 -4.39
CA SER A 89 -6.36 7.86 -3.84
C SER A 89 -6.55 7.65 -2.34
N ARG A 90 -6.49 6.39 -1.87
CA ARG A 90 -6.49 6.03 -0.45
C ARG A 90 -5.28 6.63 0.27
N ASP A 91 -4.09 6.46 -0.27
CA ASP A 91 -2.83 6.91 0.37
C ASP A 91 -2.73 8.45 0.40
N LEU A 92 -3.31 9.14 -0.57
CA LEU A 92 -3.49 10.59 -0.56
C LEU A 92 -4.53 11.05 0.47
N GLY A 93 -5.39 10.13 0.93
CA GLY A 93 -6.41 10.41 1.95
C GLY A 93 -7.76 10.84 1.39
N LEU A 94 -8.08 10.51 0.13
CA LEU A 94 -9.40 10.78 -0.44
C LEU A 94 -10.49 10.22 0.50
N ASP A 95 -11.39 11.08 0.96
CA ASP A 95 -12.45 10.68 1.89
C ASP A 95 -13.45 9.74 1.21
N PRO A 96 -13.58 8.46 1.66
CA PRO A 96 -14.51 7.51 1.06
C PRO A 96 -15.98 7.92 1.19
N ALA A 97 -16.33 8.74 2.18
CA ALA A 97 -17.68 9.27 2.36
C ALA A 97 -18.00 10.47 1.44
N GLY A 98 -16.98 11.10 0.86
CA GLY A 98 -17.12 12.24 -0.03
C GLY A 98 -17.78 11.87 -1.37
N GLU A 99 -18.58 12.76 -1.90
CA GLU A 99 -19.29 12.54 -3.20
C GLU A 99 -18.32 12.24 -4.34
N PRO A 100 -17.17 12.95 -4.51
CA PRO A 100 -16.23 12.65 -5.58
C PRO A 100 -15.65 11.23 -5.52
N ALA A 101 -15.35 10.74 -4.32
CA ALA A 101 -14.86 9.38 -4.13
C ALA A 101 -15.92 8.33 -4.47
N ARG A 102 -17.15 8.50 -3.92
CA ARG A 102 -18.26 7.58 -4.19
C ARG A 102 -18.53 7.45 -5.67
N ARG A 103 -18.63 8.57 -6.38
CA ARG A 103 -18.89 8.62 -7.82
C ARG A 103 -17.79 7.91 -8.62
N ALA A 104 -16.53 8.15 -8.29
CA ALA A 104 -15.40 7.50 -8.94
C ALA A 104 -15.41 5.99 -8.72
N VAL A 105 -15.68 5.53 -7.50
CA VAL A 105 -15.72 4.12 -7.12
C VAL A 105 -16.94 3.40 -7.70
N GLU A 106 -18.10 4.04 -7.77
CA GLU A 106 -19.30 3.53 -8.45
C GLU A 106 -19.03 3.24 -9.93
N LEU A 107 -18.34 4.15 -10.63
CA LEU A 107 -17.93 3.91 -12.01
C LEU A 107 -17.01 2.70 -12.15
N VAL A 108 -16.09 2.50 -11.19
CA VAL A 108 -15.23 1.31 -11.19
C VAL A 108 -16.05 0.05 -10.95
N ARG A 109 -16.88 0.03 -9.91
CA ARG A 109 -17.72 -1.12 -9.56
C ARG A 109 -18.58 -1.57 -10.73
N ASP A 110 -19.20 -0.62 -11.42
CA ASP A 110 -20.24 -0.89 -12.42
C ASP A 110 -19.67 -1.16 -13.82
N ARG A 111 -18.47 -0.67 -14.14
CA ARG A 111 -17.95 -0.65 -15.52
C ARG A 111 -16.59 -1.29 -15.71
N VAL A 112 -15.80 -1.45 -14.66
CA VAL A 112 -14.48 -2.03 -14.81
C VAL A 112 -14.50 -3.52 -14.57
N THR A 113 -13.99 -4.27 -15.53
CA THR A 113 -13.85 -5.73 -15.47
C THR A 113 -12.43 -6.15 -15.72
N TRP A 114 -12.07 -7.30 -15.17
CA TRP A 114 -10.78 -7.95 -15.42
C TRP A 114 -10.76 -8.56 -16.82
N LYS A 115 -9.58 -8.54 -17.46
CA LYS A 115 -9.35 -9.17 -18.76
C LYS A 115 -7.93 -9.72 -18.82
N GLY A 116 -7.78 -10.92 -19.41
CA GLY A 116 -6.47 -11.50 -19.66
C GLY A 116 -5.72 -11.96 -18.42
N CYS A 117 -6.42 -12.39 -17.39
CA CYS A 117 -5.84 -12.90 -16.16
C CYS A 117 -5.36 -14.36 -16.23
N GLY A 118 -4.90 -14.84 -17.39
CA GLY A 118 -4.52 -16.24 -17.55
C GLY A 118 -5.69 -17.15 -17.94
N PRO A 119 -5.66 -18.44 -17.65
CA PRO A 119 -6.70 -19.35 -18.11
C PRO A 119 -8.04 -19.09 -17.42
N THR A 120 -8.84 -18.22 -18.00
CA THR A 120 -10.31 -18.08 -17.93
C THR A 120 -11.00 -17.79 -16.59
N GLU A 121 -10.40 -17.97 -15.43
CA GLU A 121 -11.13 -17.93 -14.15
C GLU A 121 -11.59 -16.53 -13.71
N CYS A 122 -10.97 -15.48 -14.20
CA CYS A 122 -11.34 -14.11 -13.82
C CYS A 122 -11.78 -13.23 -15.00
N ASP A 123 -11.80 -13.74 -16.23
CA ASP A 123 -12.21 -12.95 -17.39
C ASP A 123 -13.69 -12.52 -17.23
N ASN A 124 -13.89 -11.20 -17.24
CA ASN A 124 -15.13 -10.50 -17.02
C ASN A 124 -15.63 -10.39 -15.57
N ASN A 125 -14.89 -10.86 -14.57
CA ASN A 125 -15.18 -10.50 -13.18
C ASN A 125 -15.24 -8.98 -13.06
N HIS A 126 -16.18 -8.47 -12.27
CA HIS A 126 -16.17 -7.06 -11.89
C HIS A 126 -14.93 -6.75 -11.03
N PHE A 127 -14.51 -5.50 -11.05
CA PHE A 127 -13.23 -5.11 -10.43
C PHE A 127 -13.06 -5.60 -8.99
N PHE A 128 -14.08 -5.44 -8.15
CA PHE A 128 -14.05 -5.86 -6.74
C PHE A 128 -14.37 -7.35 -6.50
N GLU A 129 -14.57 -8.14 -7.55
CA GLU A 129 -14.60 -9.60 -7.48
C GLU A 129 -13.19 -10.21 -7.55
N GLY A 130 -12.20 -9.40 -8.01
CA GLY A 130 -10.81 -9.76 -8.03
C GLY A 130 -10.38 -10.60 -9.21
N GLU A 131 -9.11 -10.99 -9.17
CA GLU A 131 -8.43 -11.82 -10.17
C GLU A 131 -7.78 -13.05 -9.50
N VAL A 132 -6.71 -13.63 -10.03
CA VAL A 132 -6.12 -14.87 -9.53
C VAL A 132 -4.93 -14.68 -8.58
N GLU A 133 -4.13 -13.62 -8.73
CA GLU A 133 -2.90 -13.44 -7.95
C GLU A 133 -3.17 -12.83 -6.55
N PRO A 134 -2.76 -13.48 -5.45
CA PRO A 134 -3.05 -12.97 -4.10
C PRO A 134 -2.44 -11.59 -3.82
N CYS A 135 -1.35 -11.19 -4.47
CA CYS A 135 -0.81 -9.84 -4.28
C CYS A 135 -1.67 -8.76 -4.93
N ILE A 136 -2.29 -9.05 -6.08
CA ILE A 136 -3.23 -8.15 -6.75
C ILE A 136 -4.55 -8.13 -5.98
N ASN A 137 -5.09 -9.29 -5.63
CA ASN A 137 -6.30 -9.42 -4.82
C ASN A 137 -6.17 -8.71 -3.47
N GLY A 138 -5.01 -8.78 -2.80
CA GLY A 138 -4.74 -8.03 -1.59
C GLY A 138 -4.86 -6.52 -1.81
N GLN A 139 -4.30 -5.99 -2.88
CA GLN A 139 -4.38 -4.57 -3.20
C GLN A 139 -5.80 -4.13 -3.57
N VAL A 140 -6.53 -4.95 -4.34
CA VAL A 140 -7.94 -4.68 -4.69
C VAL A 140 -8.82 -4.69 -3.44
N ALA A 141 -8.63 -5.68 -2.55
CA ALA A 141 -9.38 -5.76 -1.30
C ALA A 141 -9.06 -4.60 -0.35
N THR A 142 -7.80 -4.15 -0.30
CA THR A 142 -7.41 -2.93 0.46
C THR A 142 -8.18 -1.71 -0.04
N ALA A 143 -8.17 -1.46 -1.35
CA ALA A 143 -8.90 -0.33 -1.92
C ALA A 143 -10.41 -0.49 -1.74
N GLY A 144 -10.95 -1.69 -1.99
CA GLY A 144 -12.38 -1.97 -1.86
C GLY A 144 -12.88 -1.78 -0.43
N ALA A 145 -12.18 -2.33 0.57
CA ALA A 145 -12.54 -2.16 1.97
C ALA A 145 -12.50 -0.69 2.40
N TYR A 146 -11.46 0.05 2.02
CA TYR A 146 -11.35 1.47 2.32
C TYR A 146 -12.51 2.30 1.73
N PHE A 147 -12.93 1.99 0.50
CA PHE A 147 -14.06 2.66 -0.16
C PHE A 147 -15.42 2.00 0.07
N GLY A 148 -15.53 1.11 1.06
CA GLY A 148 -16.81 0.51 1.47
C GLY A 148 -17.43 -0.44 0.45
N GLN A 149 -16.62 -1.06 -0.42
CA GLN A 149 -17.09 -2.03 -1.41
C GLN A 149 -17.12 -3.45 -0.85
N ASP A 150 -17.97 -4.30 -1.42
CA ASP A 150 -18.01 -5.72 -1.07
C ASP A 150 -16.80 -6.46 -1.65
N VAL A 151 -15.90 -6.85 -0.77
CA VAL A 151 -14.67 -7.62 -1.09
C VAL A 151 -14.64 -8.98 -0.40
N ARG A 152 -15.78 -9.46 0.14
CA ARG A 152 -15.84 -10.73 0.89
C ARG A 152 -15.33 -11.91 0.09
N GLY A 153 -15.67 -12.02 -1.19
CA GLY A 153 -15.19 -13.09 -2.05
C GLY A 153 -13.66 -13.11 -2.19
N ILE A 154 -13.05 -11.93 -2.33
CA ILE A 154 -11.58 -11.81 -2.36
C ILE A 154 -10.99 -12.21 -1.01
N ILE A 155 -11.54 -11.73 0.09
CA ILE A 155 -11.05 -12.05 1.45
C ILE A 155 -11.12 -13.56 1.70
N ASP A 156 -12.25 -14.20 1.39
CA ASP A 156 -12.41 -15.64 1.60
C ASP A 156 -11.42 -16.46 0.76
N ARG A 157 -11.16 -16.05 -0.48
CA ARG A 157 -10.12 -16.63 -1.31
C ARG A 157 -8.72 -16.48 -0.68
N LEU A 158 -8.36 -15.27 -0.25
CA LEU A 158 -7.05 -15.01 0.39
C LEU A 158 -6.85 -15.82 1.67
N LEU A 159 -7.91 -16.04 2.46
CA LEU A 159 -7.85 -16.92 3.64
C LEU A 159 -7.54 -18.37 3.24
N GLY A 160 -8.13 -18.87 2.17
CA GLY A 160 -7.88 -20.20 1.64
C GLY A 160 -6.47 -20.40 1.04
N GLU A 161 -5.84 -19.33 0.59
CA GLU A 161 -4.51 -19.34 -0.04
C GLU A 161 -3.34 -19.14 0.95
N GLN A 162 -3.62 -19.02 2.27
CA GLN A 162 -2.56 -18.83 3.26
C GLN A 162 -1.67 -20.07 3.38
N LEU A 163 -0.36 -19.89 3.22
CA LEU A 163 0.62 -20.97 3.29
C LEU A 163 0.90 -21.38 4.75
N SER A 164 1.48 -22.58 4.91
CA SER A 164 1.76 -23.18 6.22
C SER A 164 2.73 -22.34 7.07
N ASP A 165 3.61 -21.54 6.44
CA ASP A 165 4.55 -20.64 7.14
C ASP A 165 3.93 -19.28 7.50
N GLY A 166 2.62 -19.12 7.30
CA GLY A 166 1.80 -18.01 7.78
C GLY A 166 1.58 -16.88 6.78
N GLY A 167 2.32 -16.81 5.68
CA GLY A 167 2.15 -15.75 4.67
C GLY A 167 1.51 -16.25 3.37
N TRP A 168 1.77 -15.53 2.27
CA TRP A 168 1.22 -15.78 0.93
C TRP A 168 2.30 -15.66 -0.14
N ASN A 169 2.06 -16.30 -1.30
CA ASN A 169 2.95 -16.20 -2.45
C ASN A 169 2.18 -16.39 -3.78
N CYS A 170 2.31 -15.45 -4.72
CA CYS A 170 1.75 -15.56 -6.06
C CYS A 170 2.28 -16.77 -6.85
N GLU A 171 3.43 -17.32 -6.50
CA GLU A 171 3.99 -18.54 -7.12
C GLU A 171 3.48 -19.85 -6.47
N ALA A 172 2.53 -19.77 -5.53
CA ALA A 172 2.00 -20.98 -4.85
C ALA A 172 1.31 -21.92 -5.84
N GLU A 173 0.55 -21.42 -6.81
CA GLU A 173 -0.05 -22.19 -7.88
C GLU A 173 0.97 -22.94 -8.76
N ARG A 174 2.22 -22.41 -8.81
CA ARG A 174 3.33 -23.02 -9.53
C ARG A 174 4.20 -23.93 -8.63
N GLY A 175 3.68 -24.29 -7.47
CA GLY A 175 4.33 -25.22 -6.53
C GLY A 175 5.24 -24.58 -5.48
N SER A 176 5.24 -23.25 -5.33
CA SER A 176 5.96 -22.62 -4.20
C SER A 176 5.26 -22.93 -2.88
N THR A 177 6.02 -23.45 -1.92
CA THR A 177 5.52 -23.73 -0.56
C THR A 177 5.99 -22.71 0.48
N ARG A 178 6.65 -21.64 0.03
CA ARG A 178 7.20 -20.58 0.88
C ARG A 178 6.55 -19.25 0.55
N SER A 179 6.20 -18.51 1.60
CA SER A 179 5.65 -17.17 1.46
C SER A 179 6.65 -16.15 0.92
N SER A 180 6.12 -15.12 0.28
CA SER A 180 6.84 -13.95 -0.23
C SER A 180 6.52 -12.73 0.62
N PHE A 181 7.52 -11.91 0.95
CA PHE A 181 7.30 -10.64 1.63
C PHE A 181 6.39 -9.71 0.83
N ASN A 182 6.58 -9.64 -0.50
CA ASN A 182 5.79 -8.77 -1.38
C ASN A 182 4.31 -9.18 -1.38
N THR A 183 4.02 -10.47 -1.53
CA THR A 183 2.63 -10.95 -1.54
C THR A 183 2.01 -10.84 -0.14
N THR A 184 2.76 -11.24 0.89
CA THR A 184 2.28 -11.24 2.27
C THR A 184 1.88 -9.85 2.74
N ILE A 185 2.68 -8.80 2.47
CA ILE A 185 2.33 -7.45 2.90
C ILE A 185 1.05 -6.94 2.21
N CYS A 186 0.86 -7.23 0.91
CA CYS A 186 -0.35 -6.84 0.19
C CYS A 186 -1.61 -7.47 0.81
N VAL A 187 -1.52 -8.74 1.21
CA VAL A 187 -2.65 -9.43 1.86
C VAL A 187 -2.85 -8.93 3.29
N LEU A 188 -1.78 -8.72 4.06
CA LEU A 188 -1.88 -8.20 5.42
C LEU A 188 -2.54 -6.82 5.48
N GLU A 189 -2.22 -5.94 4.56
CA GLU A 189 -2.86 -4.62 4.45
C GLU A 189 -4.36 -4.76 4.13
N ALA A 190 -4.73 -5.72 3.27
CA ALA A 190 -6.14 -5.99 2.95
C ALA A 190 -6.93 -6.50 4.15
N LEU A 191 -6.38 -7.48 4.88
CA LEU A 191 -7.04 -8.03 6.06
C LEU A 191 -7.19 -6.96 7.16
N LEU A 192 -6.16 -6.14 7.37
CA LEU A 192 -6.21 -5.04 8.34
C LEU A 192 -7.22 -3.97 7.93
N GLU A 193 -7.22 -3.55 6.66
CA GLU A 193 -8.16 -2.55 6.14
C GLU A 193 -9.60 -3.05 6.24
N HIS A 194 -9.84 -4.34 5.96
CA HIS A 194 -11.14 -4.94 6.13
C HIS A 194 -11.62 -4.88 7.59
N GLU A 195 -10.76 -5.25 8.56
CA GLU A 195 -11.08 -5.18 9.99
C GLU A 195 -11.40 -3.75 10.44
N MET A 196 -10.66 -2.76 9.93
CA MET A 196 -10.84 -1.34 10.31
C MET A 196 -12.09 -0.72 9.69
N SER A 197 -12.43 -1.08 8.46
CA SER A 197 -13.48 -0.40 7.68
C SER A 197 -14.80 -1.16 7.65
N LEU A 198 -14.78 -2.49 7.65
CA LEU A 198 -15.96 -3.35 7.45
C LEU A 198 -16.29 -4.22 8.67
N GLY A 199 -15.42 -4.21 9.68
CA GLY A 199 -15.58 -4.96 10.91
C GLY A 199 -14.73 -6.24 10.98
N SER A 200 -14.45 -6.67 12.20
CA SER A 200 -13.58 -7.80 12.48
C SER A 200 -14.32 -9.13 12.36
N ARG A 201 -13.65 -10.12 11.72
CA ARG A 201 -14.03 -11.53 11.70
C ARG A 201 -12.91 -12.35 12.34
N ALA A 202 -13.24 -13.35 13.14
CA ALA A 202 -12.26 -14.12 13.89
C ALA A 202 -11.24 -14.84 12.97
N ASP A 203 -11.68 -15.39 11.83
CA ASP A 203 -10.83 -16.05 10.85
C ASP A 203 -9.87 -15.07 10.15
N ILE A 204 -10.34 -13.86 9.83
CA ILE A 204 -9.50 -12.78 9.29
C ILE A 204 -8.41 -12.40 10.28
N THR A 205 -8.79 -12.17 11.54
CA THR A 205 -7.84 -11.82 12.59
C THR A 205 -6.79 -12.91 12.79
N VAL A 206 -7.18 -14.18 12.84
CA VAL A 206 -6.25 -15.31 12.98
C VAL A 206 -5.29 -15.37 11.81
N ALA A 207 -5.77 -15.28 10.57
CA ALA A 207 -4.94 -15.31 9.38
C ALA A 207 -3.97 -14.13 9.34
N ARG A 208 -4.46 -12.92 9.67
CA ARG A 208 -3.65 -11.70 9.74
C ARG A 208 -2.53 -11.83 10.79
N LEU A 209 -2.83 -12.32 11.98
CA LEU A 209 -1.83 -12.50 13.04
C LEU A 209 -0.77 -13.52 12.64
N ARG A 210 -1.13 -14.62 11.98
CA ARG A 210 -0.16 -15.59 11.45
C ARG A 210 0.76 -14.97 10.37
N GLY A 211 0.19 -14.14 9.48
CA GLY A 211 0.97 -13.42 8.48
C GLY A 211 1.86 -12.33 9.08
N GLN A 212 1.41 -11.68 10.14
CA GLN A 212 2.22 -10.74 10.92
C GLN A 212 3.41 -11.45 11.59
N GLU A 213 3.17 -12.61 12.21
CA GLU A 213 4.23 -13.44 12.78
C GLU A 213 5.28 -13.84 11.73
N TYR A 214 4.85 -14.17 10.49
CA TYR A 214 5.78 -14.41 9.38
C TYR A 214 6.77 -13.26 9.18
N LEU A 215 6.31 -11.98 9.28
CA LEU A 215 7.18 -10.80 9.14
C LEU A 215 8.11 -10.63 10.37
N LEU A 216 7.56 -10.79 11.58
CA LEU A 216 8.27 -10.59 12.84
C LEU A 216 9.38 -11.63 13.04
N GLU A 217 9.10 -12.91 12.84
CA GLU A 217 10.10 -13.99 12.90
C GLU A 217 11.28 -13.77 11.94
N ARG A 218 11.06 -13.02 10.87
CA ARG A 218 12.07 -12.66 9.87
C ARG A 218 12.67 -11.27 10.11
N ARG A 219 12.36 -10.67 11.26
CA ARG A 219 12.81 -9.31 11.60
C ARG A 219 12.65 -8.36 10.42
N LEU A 220 11.53 -8.46 9.72
CA LEU A 220 11.09 -7.68 8.55
C LEU A 220 11.92 -7.89 7.26
N PHE A 221 13.14 -8.39 7.30
CA PHE A 221 14.00 -8.52 6.11
C PHE A 221 15.11 -9.58 6.24
N ARG A 222 15.00 -10.50 7.20
CA ARG A 222 16.00 -11.53 7.43
C ARG A 222 15.48 -12.95 7.15
N ARG A 223 16.38 -13.85 6.83
CA ARG A 223 16.07 -15.29 6.77
C ARG A 223 15.81 -15.82 8.18
N LYS A 224 14.69 -16.49 8.38
CA LYS A 224 14.36 -17.10 9.69
C LYS A 224 15.43 -18.09 10.14
N SER A 225 15.97 -18.91 9.22
CA SER A 225 16.91 -20.01 9.54
C SER A 225 18.33 -19.54 9.86
N THR A 226 18.83 -18.49 9.20
CA THR A 226 20.24 -18.06 9.31
C THR A 226 20.40 -16.68 9.94
N GLY A 227 19.33 -15.90 10.03
CA GLY A 227 19.38 -14.49 10.44
C GLY A 227 20.02 -13.54 9.42
N GLU A 228 20.48 -14.07 8.27
CA GLU A 228 21.08 -13.27 7.21
C GLU A 228 20.06 -12.36 6.53
N LEU A 229 20.55 -11.26 6.00
CA LEU A 229 19.74 -10.36 5.17
C LEU A 229 19.23 -11.10 3.93
N ILE A 230 17.95 -10.94 3.63
CA ILE A 230 17.37 -11.45 2.38
C ILE A 230 17.85 -10.55 1.25
N GLN A 231 18.70 -11.11 0.40
CA GLN A 231 19.22 -10.45 -0.78
C GLN A 231 18.28 -10.70 -1.96
N TYR A 232 18.02 -9.67 -2.74
CA TYR A 232 17.29 -9.80 -4.00
C TYR A 232 18.24 -10.36 -5.07
N ASP A 233 17.99 -11.59 -5.53
CA ASP A 233 18.79 -12.19 -6.61
C ASP A 233 18.41 -11.57 -7.97
N ARG A 234 19.26 -10.65 -8.45
CA ARG A 234 19.08 -9.99 -9.75
C ARG A 234 19.09 -10.96 -10.94
N LYS A 235 19.69 -12.14 -10.80
CA LYS A 235 19.80 -13.12 -11.89
C LYS A 235 18.48 -13.79 -12.25
N LYS A 236 17.46 -13.68 -11.37
CA LYS A 236 16.12 -14.24 -11.59
C LYS A 236 15.10 -13.22 -12.09
N ARG A 237 15.51 -12.02 -12.47
CA ARG A 237 14.60 -11.02 -13.03
C ARG A 237 14.42 -11.23 -14.54
N PRO A 238 13.17 -11.24 -15.07
CA PRO A 238 12.97 -11.10 -16.51
C PRO A 238 13.49 -9.74 -16.99
N ALA A 239 14.00 -9.70 -18.21
CA ALA A 239 14.83 -8.65 -18.81
C ALA A 239 14.12 -7.31 -19.14
N VAL A 240 13.36 -6.70 -18.24
CA VAL A 240 12.61 -5.46 -18.51
C VAL A 240 13.21 -4.20 -17.85
N VAL A 241 14.43 -4.26 -17.33
CA VAL A 241 15.13 -3.06 -16.83
C VAL A 241 16.53 -2.99 -17.43
N SER A 242 16.59 -2.57 -18.70
CA SER A 242 17.85 -2.44 -19.45
C SER A 242 18.60 -1.11 -19.25
N ASP A 243 18.08 -0.14 -18.49
CA ASP A 243 18.61 1.23 -18.49
C ASP A 243 19.22 1.73 -17.17
N MET A 244 19.61 0.83 -16.27
CA MET A 244 20.41 1.26 -15.11
C MET A 244 21.88 0.89 -15.32
N LYS A 245 22.71 1.90 -15.57
CA LYS A 245 24.17 1.81 -15.66
C LYS A 245 24.77 1.00 -14.51
N GLU A 246 25.69 0.11 -14.83
CA GLU A 246 26.50 -0.66 -13.89
C GLU A 246 27.25 0.26 -12.92
N GLY A 247 26.81 0.31 -11.70
CA GLY A 247 27.47 0.97 -10.57
C GLY A 247 27.40 0.08 -9.35
N THR A 248 28.54 -0.48 -8.96
CA THR A 248 28.90 -1.10 -7.69
C THR A 248 27.94 -2.16 -7.13
N SER A 249 28.28 -3.38 -7.41
CA SER A 249 27.46 -4.59 -7.26
C SER A 249 27.09 -4.97 -5.82
N GLU A 250 27.83 -4.58 -4.81
CA GLU A 250 27.63 -5.07 -3.43
C GLU A 250 26.68 -4.19 -2.60
N THR A 251 26.82 -2.89 -2.68
CA THR A 251 25.95 -1.92 -1.99
C THR A 251 24.50 -1.93 -2.51
N MET A 252 24.30 -2.30 -3.80
CA MET A 252 22.95 -2.40 -4.38
C MET A 252 22.20 -3.69 -3.99
N ARG A 253 22.90 -4.76 -3.58
CA ARG A 253 22.28 -6.02 -3.16
C ARG A 253 21.59 -5.92 -1.80
N HIS A 254 22.11 -5.10 -0.90
CA HIS A 254 21.52 -4.86 0.43
C HIS A 254 20.34 -3.89 0.41
N ALA A 255 20.13 -3.17 -0.69
CA ALA A 255 19.22 -2.02 -0.74
C ALA A 255 17.76 -2.36 -1.09
N ALA A 256 17.40 -3.61 -1.44
CA ALA A 256 16.06 -3.89 -1.97
C ALA A 256 14.94 -3.60 -0.95
N PHE A 257 15.10 -4.03 0.31
CA PHE A 257 14.11 -3.80 1.37
C PHE A 257 14.35 -2.52 2.20
N THR A 258 15.41 -1.78 1.91
CA THR A 258 15.74 -0.51 2.58
C THR A 258 15.64 0.69 1.63
N ARG A 259 15.08 0.51 0.45
CA ARG A 259 14.70 1.60 -0.47
C ARG A 259 13.24 1.95 -0.20
N PHE A 260 13.03 3.12 0.34
CA PHE A 260 11.70 3.60 0.69
C PHE A 260 11.07 4.27 -0.53
N ALA A 261 10.42 3.45 -1.35
CA ALA A 261 9.72 3.94 -2.53
C ALA A 261 8.29 4.36 -2.19
N PHE A 262 7.83 5.45 -2.79
CA PHE A 262 6.42 5.83 -2.79
C PHE A 262 6.00 6.18 -4.22
N PRO A 263 4.87 5.68 -4.69
CA PRO A 263 4.06 4.59 -4.12
C PRO A 263 4.80 3.24 -4.10
N THR A 264 4.48 2.38 -3.12
CA THR A 264 5.14 1.07 -2.97
C THR A 264 4.62 0.01 -3.94
N TRP A 265 3.40 0.18 -4.44
CA TRP A 265 2.66 -0.77 -5.25
C TRP A 265 2.61 -2.17 -4.61
N TRP A 266 3.05 -3.21 -5.33
CA TRP A 266 3.16 -4.57 -4.80
C TRP A 266 4.49 -4.85 -4.09
N HIS A 267 5.45 -3.93 -4.13
CA HIS A 267 6.78 -4.11 -3.54
C HIS A 267 6.73 -3.96 -2.02
N TYR A 268 7.47 -4.82 -1.36
CA TYR A 268 7.75 -4.73 0.07
C TYR A 268 9.03 -3.95 0.32
N ASP A 269 9.03 -3.12 1.34
CA ASP A 269 10.20 -2.63 2.02
C ASP A 269 9.97 -2.55 3.54
N VAL A 270 11.05 -2.30 4.29
CA VAL A 270 10.99 -2.26 5.77
C VAL A 270 10.06 -1.15 6.26
N LEU A 271 10.04 0.00 5.60
CA LEU A 271 9.17 1.11 6.00
C LEU A 271 7.69 0.74 5.86
N ARG A 272 7.31 0.10 4.75
CA ARG A 272 5.95 -0.42 4.55
C ARG A 272 5.58 -1.45 5.62
N GLY A 273 6.51 -2.36 5.94
CA GLY A 273 6.32 -3.34 7.03
C GLY A 273 6.13 -2.68 8.39
N LEU A 274 6.92 -1.66 8.72
CA LEU A 274 6.80 -0.89 9.96
C LEU A 274 5.49 -0.08 10.02
N ASP A 275 5.08 0.54 8.91
CA ASP A 275 3.81 1.26 8.86
C ASP A 275 2.61 0.32 9.06
N TYR A 276 2.64 -0.87 8.43
CA TYR A 276 1.64 -1.90 8.68
C TYR A 276 1.59 -2.27 10.17
N LEU A 277 2.73 -2.57 10.81
CA LEU A 277 2.79 -2.94 12.22
C LEU A 277 2.27 -1.82 13.14
N ARG A 278 2.64 -0.58 12.86
CA ARG A 278 2.13 0.61 13.56
C ARG A 278 0.60 0.71 13.45
N ARG A 279 0.05 0.57 12.24
CA ARG A 279 -1.40 0.60 11.98
C ARG A 279 -2.12 -0.58 12.66
N ALA A 280 -1.48 -1.74 12.71
CA ALA A 280 -2.00 -2.93 13.39
C ALA A 280 -1.90 -2.86 14.93
N GLY A 281 -1.35 -1.77 15.49
CA GLY A 281 -1.23 -1.56 16.93
C GLY A 281 -0.15 -2.42 17.61
N VAL A 282 0.82 -2.95 16.84
CA VAL A 282 1.93 -3.73 17.40
C VAL A 282 2.87 -2.80 18.16
N LYS A 283 3.12 -3.12 19.42
CA LYS A 283 4.06 -2.37 20.25
C LYS A 283 5.49 -2.77 19.90
N PRO A 284 6.43 -1.81 19.80
CA PRO A 284 7.85 -2.14 19.67
C PRO A 284 8.33 -2.85 20.95
N ASP A 285 9.19 -3.88 20.75
CA ASP A 285 9.88 -4.59 21.84
C ASP A 285 11.00 -3.74 22.43
#